data_20a44f1dd4fa20216d8c5e8f05e0c669
#
_entry.id   20a44f1dd4fa20216d8c5e8f05e0c669
#
_cell.length_a   1.000
_cell.length_b   1.000
_cell.length_c   1.000
_cell.angle_alpha   90.00
_cell.angle_beta   90.00
_cell.angle_gamma   90.00
#
_symmetry.space_group_name_H-M   'P 1'
#
loop_
_entity.id
_entity.type
_entity.pdbx_description
1 polymer ?
#
loop_
_entity_poly.entity_id
_entity_poly.type
_entity_poly.pdbx_seq_one_letter_code
_entity_poly.pdbx_strand_id
1 'polypeptide(L)'
;SKAPPYSPHRHDPHPGDNIGVLIEDLESGQKVFYAPGFGAMEAHLEPYLAEADCILLDGTFWTDDEMIRRGVSSKRAREIGHLPQSGPDGMIDLLSRYSKPRKVLIHINNTNPILDEDSAERAELTRAGIELAFDGMLINDGEKQ
;
A
#
# COMPACT_ATOMS: atom_id res chain seq x y z
N SER A 1 1.56 -0.86 13.26
CA SER A 1 0.71 0.24 12.74
C SER A 1 0.36 1.22 13.85
N LYS A 2 -0.02 2.44 13.51
CA LYS A 2 -0.42 3.47 14.49
C LYS A 2 -1.91 3.44 14.72
N ALA A 3 -2.32 3.75 15.95
CA ALA A 3 -3.72 3.98 16.27
C ALA A 3 -4.27 5.21 15.50
N PRO A 4 -5.57 5.23 15.15
CA PRO A 4 -6.19 6.36 14.47
C PRO A 4 -6.01 7.68 15.24
N PRO A 5 -6.03 8.84 14.56
CA PRO A 5 -5.83 10.14 15.21
C PRO A 5 -6.81 10.47 16.35
N TYR A 6 -8.01 9.91 16.28
CA TYR A 6 -9.07 10.07 17.28
C TYR A 6 -9.02 9.04 18.41
N SER A 7 -8.11 8.06 18.33
CA SER A 7 -7.96 7.06 19.40
C SER A 7 -7.43 7.71 20.69
N PRO A 8 -8.02 7.39 21.85
CA PRO A 8 -7.47 7.81 23.13
C PRO A 8 -6.11 7.17 23.43
N HIS A 9 -5.75 6.11 22.70
CA HIS A 9 -4.49 5.36 22.80
C HIS A 9 -3.54 5.61 21.64
N ARG A 10 -3.58 6.81 21.02
CA ARG A 10 -2.82 7.12 19.80
C ARG A 10 -1.33 6.79 19.88
N HIS A 11 -0.73 6.91 21.05
CA HIS A 11 0.70 6.65 21.30
C HIS A 11 0.99 5.25 21.85
N ASP A 12 -0.06 4.45 22.06
CA ASP A 12 -0.01 3.08 22.53
C ASP A 12 -0.98 2.23 21.68
N PRO A 13 -0.58 1.87 20.43
CA PRO A 13 -1.46 1.18 19.50
C PRO A 13 -1.75 -0.25 19.94
N HIS A 14 -3.00 -0.66 19.83
CA HIS A 14 -3.47 -2.00 20.17
C HIS A 14 -3.85 -2.80 18.92
N PRO A 15 -3.84 -4.14 19.00
CA PRO A 15 -4.42 -4.98 17.95
C PRO A 15 -5.86 -4.58 17.65
N GLY A 16 -6.17 -4.36 16.34
CA GLY A 16 -7.49 -3.91 15.89
C GLY A 16 -7.61 -2.41 15.63
N ASP A 17 -6.63 -1.60 15.99
CA ASP A 17 -6.61 -0.17 15.65
C ASP A 17 -6.51 0.08 14.14
N ASN A 18 -5.80 -0.81 13.44
CA ASN A 18 -5.79 -0.92 11.98
C ASN A 18 -6.00 -2.38 11.61
N ILE A 19 -6.72 -2.62 10.53
CA ILE A 19 -7.01 -3.96 10.04
C ILE A 19 -6.60 -4.10 8.57
N GLY A 20 -6.13 -5.30 8.21
CA GLY A 20 -6.14 -5.80 6.85
C GLY A 20 -7.33 -6.74 6.69
N VAL A 21 -7.86 -6.85 5.48
CA VAL A 21 -8.99 -7.71 5.15
C VAL A 21 -8.57 -8.68 4.05
N LEU A 22 -8.73 -9.97 4.29
CA LEU A 22 -8.65 -10.99 3.24
C LEU A 22 -10.08 -11.28 2.76
N ILE A 23 -10.31 -11.09 1.47
CA ILE A 23 -11.58 -11.36 0.81
C ILE A 23 -11.38 -12.58 -0.07
N GLU A 24 -12.20 -13.60 0.11
CA GLU A 24 -12.17 -14.82 -0.70
C GLU A 24 -13.49 -14.99 -1.43
N ASP A 25 -13.43 -15.16 -2.75
CA ASP A 25 -14.56 -15.61 -3.55
C ASP A 25 -14.72 -17.12 -3.36
N LEU A 26 -15.86 -17.54 -2.79
CA LEU A 26 -16.12 -18.93 -2.45
C LEU A 26 -16.38 -19.82 -3.70
N GLU A 27 -16.68 -19.24 -4.87
CA GLU A 27 -16.89 -19.99 -6.10
C GLU A 27 -15.57 -20.24 -6.81
N SER A 28 -14.73 -19.21 -6.99
CA SER A 28 -13.45 -19.31 -7.69
C SER A 28 -12.28 -19.66 -6.75
N GLY A 29 -12.41 -19.42 -5.45
CA GLY A 29 -11.33 -19.55 -4.46
C GLY A 29 -10.31 -18.42 -4.53
N GLN A 30 -10.57 -17.36 -5.30
CA GLN A 30 -9.66 -16.26 -5.46
C GLN A 30 -9.63 -15.36 -4.23
N LYS A 31 -8.45 -14.81 -3.92
CA LYS A 31 -8.20 -14.06 -2.71
C LYS A 31 -7.65 -12.67 -3.02
N VAL A 32 -8.29 -11.67 -2.44
CA VAL A 32 -7.82 -10.28 -2.46
C VAL A 32 -7.44 -9.86 -1.04
N PHE A 33 -6.20 -9.42 -0.85
CA PHE A 33 -5.76 -8.82 0.41
C PHE A 33 -5.82 -7.29 0.31
N TYR A 34 -6.57 -6.66 1.20
CA TYR A 34 -6.81 -5.22 1.24
C TYR A 34 -6.27 -4.62 2.54
N ALA A 35 -5.30 -3.69 2.44
CA ALA A 35 -4.73 -2.98 3.57
C ALA A 35 -4.33 -1.55 3.18
N PRO A 36 -5.26 -0.57 3.24
CA PRO A 36 -5.03 0.80 2.78
C PRO A 36 -4.14 1.62 3.73
N GLY A 37 -3.95 1.17 4.96
CA GLY A 37 -3.03 1.77 5.93
C GLY A 37 -1.97 0.76 6.32
N PHE A 38 -0.79 0.83 5.68
CA PHE A 38 0.29 -0.14 5.86
C PHE A 38 1.57 0.57 6.30
N GLY A 39 1.86 0.55 7.59
CA GLY A 39 3.02 1.27 8.17
C GLY A 39 4.32 0.48 8.20
N ALA A 40 4.24 -0.84 8.33
CA ALA A 40 5.39 -1.73 8.37
C ALA A 40 4.97 -3.17 8.06
N MET A 41 5.92 -3.95 7.55
CA MET A 41 5.74 -5.40 7.42
C MET A 41 5.85 -6.05 8.78
N GLU A 42 4.84 -6.80 9.17
CA GLU A 42 4.79 -7.60 10.37
C GLU A 42 4.66 -9.08 10.00
N ALA A 43 5.34 -9.97 10.75
CA ALA A 43 5.44 -11.39 10.40
C ALA A 43 4.09 -12.09 10.21
N HIS A 44 3.06 -11.67 10.93
CA HIS A 44 1.71 -12.26 10.81
C HIS A 44 1.00 -11.91 9.50
N LEU A 45 1.48 -10.90 8.74
CA LEU A 45 0.93 -10.50 7.45
C LEU A 45 1.47 -11.34 6.28
N GLU A 46 2.63 -11.99 6.47
CA GLU A 46 3.30 -12.78 5.45
C GLU A 46 2.41 -13.81 4.74
N PRO A 47 1.63 -14.63 5.46
CA PRO A 47 0.77 -15.62 4.82
C PRO A 47 -0.29 -14.99 3.90
N TYR A 48 -0.86 -13.85 4.31
CA TYR A 48 -1.90 -13.17 3.54
C TYR A 48 -1.37 -12.55 2.26
N LEU A 49 -0.15 -11.98 2.30
CA LEU A 49 0.51 -11.45 1.12
C LEU A 49 0.94 -12.57 0.14
N ALA A 50 1.42 -13.70 0.68
CA ALA A 50 1.89 -14.82 -0.12
C ALA A 50 0.76 -15.60 -0.81
N GLU A 51 -0.40 -15.75 -0.16
CA GLU A 51 -1.52 -16.53 -0.70
C GLU A 51 -2.48 -15.72 -1.59
N ALA A 52 -2.50 -14.40 -1.48
CA ALA A 52 -3.38 -13.55 -2.26
C ALA A 52 -3.14 -13.69 -3.78
N ASP A 53 -4.20 -13.56 -4.56
CA ASP A 53 -4.14 -13.44 -6.02
C ASP A 53 -4.02 -11.97 -6.43
N CYS A 54 -4.59 -11.06 -5.64
CA CYS A 54 -4.41 -9.62 -5.78
C CYS A 54 -4.17 -8.97 -4.41
N ILE A 55 -3.27 -7.99 -4.37
CA ILE A 55 -2.95 -7.21 -3.19
C ILE A 55 -3.30 -5.75 -3.46
N LEU A 56 -4.14 -5.15 -2.62
CA LEU A 56 -4.48 -3.73 -2.61
C LEU A 56 -3.84 -3.10 -1.39
N LEU A 57 -2.70 -2.43 -1.57
CA LEU A 57 -1.92 -1.88 -0.47
C LEU A 57 -1.78 -0.36 -0.52
N ASP A 58 -1.34 0.17 0.61
CA ASP A 58 -1.08 1.58 0.88
C ASP A 58 -0.07 2.19 -0.10
N GLY A 59 -0.52 3.14 -0.88
CA GLY A 59 0.28 3.92 -1.83
C GLY A 59 0.41 5.39 -1.45
N THR A 60 0.23 5.75 -0.17
CA THR A 60 0.06 7.14 0.26
C THR A 60 1.22 8.03 -0.16
N PHE A 61 2.47 7.66 0.11
CA PHE A 61 3.64 8.50 -0.12
C PHE A 61 4.73 7.80 -0.93
N TRP A 62 5.37 8.56 -1.82
CA TRP A 62 6.55 8.10 -2.56
C TRP A 62 7.78 8.03 -1.66
N THR A 63 8.10 9.13 -0.94
CA THR A 63 9.21 9.19 0.01
C THR A 63 8.74 9.48 1.43
N ASP A 64 9.55 9.10 2.41
CA ASP A 64 9.24 9.31 3.82
C ASP A 64 9.08 10.80 4.19
N ASP A 65 9.82 11.68 3.54
CA ASP A 65 9.84 13.13 3.78
C ASP A 65 9.01 13.93 2.76
N GLU A 66 8.17 13.28 1.98
CA GLU A 66 7.41 13.91 0.88
C GLU A 66 6.63 15.14 1.31
N MET A 67 5.88 15.06 2.40
CA MET A 67 5.09 16.18 2.91
C MET A 67 5.96 17.35 3.38
N ILE A 68 7.13 17.05 3.94
CA ILE A 68 8.09 18.08 4.39
C ILE A 68 8.65 18.80 3.16
N ARG A 69 9.09 18.06 2.15
CA ARG A 69 9.63 18.64 0.91
C ARG A 69 8.61 19.45 0.13
N ARG A 70 7.34 19.10 0.21
CA ARG A 70 6.22 19.83 -0.39
C ARG A 70 5.73 21.00 0.46
N GLY A 71 6.23 21.16 1.68
CA GLY A 71 5.85 22.25 2.59
C GLY A 71 4.43 22.16 3.15
N VAL A 72 3.82 20.96 3.14
CA VAL A 72 2.44 20.76 3.58
C VAL A 72 2.32 20.22 5.00
N SER A 73 3.38 19.61 5.54
CA SER A 73 3.43 19.09 6.91
C SER A 73 4.87 18.96 7.39
N SER A 74 5.07 18.95 8.70
CA SER A 74 6.35 18.62 9.33
C SER A 74 6.54 17.14 9.62
N LYS A 75 5.53 16.28 9.30
CA LYS A 75 5.54 14.86 9.64
C LYS A 75 6.11 14.02 8.51
N ARG A 76 6.73 12.91 8.88
CA ARG A 76 7.18 11.86 7.95
C ARG A 76 6.08 10.82 7.74
N ALA A 77 6.11 10.13 6.60
CA ALA A 77 5.18 9.06 6.28
C ALA A 77 5.14 7.97 7.37
N ARG A 78 6.30 7.48 7.77
CA ARG A 78 6.43 6.45 8.82
C ARG A 78 5.92 6.92 10.19
N GLU A 79 6.06 8.21 10.50
CA GLU A 79 5.53 8.79 11.75
C GLU A 79 4.01 8.76 11.82
N ILE A 80 3.33 8.77 10.70
CA ILE A 80 1.87 8.72 10.61
C ILE A 80 1.32 7.38 10.17
N GLY A 81 2.17 6.35 10.09
CA GLY A 81 1.75 4.96 9.88
C GLY A 81 1.68 4.51 8.43
N HIS A 82 2.42 5.17 7.51
CA HIS A 82 2.50 4.81 6.10
C HIS A 82 3.92 4.40 5.71
N LEU A 83 4.04 3.23 5.06
CA LEU A 83 5.30 2.79 4.48
C LEU A 83 5.50 3.55 3.15
N PRO A 84 6.62 4.30 2.97
CA PRO A 84 6.89 4.95 1.70
C PRO A 84 7.14 3.91 0.60
N GLN A 85 6.87 4.28 -0.64
CA GLN A 85 7.00 3.35 -1.77
C GLN A 85 8.46 3.13 -2.16
N SER A 86 9.24 4.19 -2.19
CA SER A 86 10.64 4.16 -2.60
C SER A 86 11.62 4.01 -1.45
N GLY A 87 12.88 3.76 -1.80
CA GLY A 87 13.98 3.64 -0.85
C GLY A 87 14.10 2.25 -0.22
N PRO A 88 15.17 2.04 0.56
CA PRO A 88 15.41 0.78 1.25
C PRO A 88 14.26 0.41 2.18
N ASP A 89 13.86 -0.85 2.15
CA ASP A 89 12.73 -1.37 2.93
C ASP A 89 11.40 -0.63 2.67
N GLY A 90 11.25 -0.04 1.48
CA GLY A 90 10.01 0.57 1.02
C GLY A 90 9.02 -0.45 0.45
N MET A 91 7.84 0.05 0.01
CA MET A 91 6.79 -0.81 -0.52
C MET A 91 7.22 -1.57 -1.79
N ILE A 92 8.03 -0.96 -2.65
CA ILE A 92 8.55 -1.61 -3.87
C ILE A 92 9.45 -2.80 -3.49
N ASP A 93 10.38 -2.61 -2.55
CA ASP A 93 11.24 -3.68 -2.05
C ASP A 93 10.43 -4.81 -1.41
N LEU A 94 9.43 -4.45 -0.60
CA LEU A 94 8.54 -5.42 0.03
C LEU A 94 7.81 -6.25 -1.02
N LEU A 95 7.15 -5.59 -1.97
CA LEU A 95 6.33 -6.26 -2.98
C LEU A 95 7.15 -7.08 -3.99
N SER A 96 8.44 -6.78 -4.17
CA SER A 96 9.33 -7.56 -5.03
C SER A 96 9.50 -9.01 -4.57
N ARG A 97 9.25 -9.31 -3.30
CA ARG A 97 9.36 -10.64 -2.70
C ARG A 97 8.21 -11.58 -3.10
N TYR A 98 7.12 -11.03 -3.61
CA TYR A 98 5.91 -11.78 -3.97
C TYR A 98 5.75 -11.78 -5.48
N SER A 99 5.94 -12.92 -6.13
CA SER A 99 5.79 -13.06 -7.58
C SER A 99 4.37 -13.41 -8.03
N LYS A 100 3.59 -14.05 -7.16
CA LYS A 100 2.25 -14.54 -7.48
C LYS A 100 1.20 -13.41 -7.61
N PRO A 101 1.02 -12.52 -6.62
CA PRO A 101 -0.11 -11.62 -6.63
C PRO A 101 0.01 -10.49 -7.65
N ARG A 102 -1.12 -10.09 -8.23
CA ARG A 102 -1.30 -8.77 -8.83
C ARG A 102 -1.13 -7.72 -7.73
N LYS A 103 -0.39 -6.66 -7.98
CA LYS A 103 -0.01 -5.65 -6.99
C LYS A 103 -0.58 -4.31 -7.40
N VAL A 104 -1.45 -3.76 -6.57
CA VAL A 104 -2.14 -2.50 -6.86
C VAL A 104 -2.00 -1.57 -5.65
N LEU A 105 -1.50 -0.37 -5.87
CA LEU A 105 -1.46 0.68 -4.85
C LEU A 105 -2.75 1.48 -4.85
N ILE A 106 -3.27 1.70 -3.65
CA ILE A 106 -4.47 2.47 -3.34
C ILE A 106 -4.16 3.55 -2.32
N HIS A 107 -5.13 4.40 -1.95
CA HIS A 107 -4.97 5.40 -0.89
C HIS A 107 -3.80 6.37 -1.17
N ILE A 108 -3.80 7.00 -2.34
CA ILE A 108 -2.72 7.86 -2.81
C ILE A 108 -2.92 9.29 -2.30
N ASN A 109 -1.87 9.86 -1.67
CA ASN A 109 -1.91 11.26 -1.27
C ASN A 109 -1.70 12.18 -2.48
N ASN A 110 -2.35 13.34 -2.47
CA ASN A 110 -2.27 14.31 -3.57
C ASN A 110 -0.88 14.97 -3.74
N THR A 111 0.04 14.77 -2.81
CA THR A 111 1.44 15.19 -2.94
C THR A 111 2.31 14.17 -3.66
N ASN A 112 1.81 12.95 -3.84
CA ASN A 112 2.59 11.85 -4.38
C ASN A 112 2.83 12.02 -5.89
N PRO A 113 4.10 12.01 -6.34
CA PRO A 113 4.43 12.22 -7.75
C PRO A 113 3.90 11.13 -8.69
N ILE A 114 3.53 9.94 -8.18
CA ILE A 114 2.99 8.87 -9.03
C ILE A 114 1.61 9.19 -9.63
N LEU A 115 0.94 10.24 -9.19
CA LEU A 115 -0.30 10.72 -9.79
C LEU A 115 -0.07 11.33 -11.18
N ASP A 116 1.13 11.83 -11.45
CA ASP A 116 1.55 12.25 -12.78
C ASP A 116 1.97 11.01 -13.60
N GLU A 117 1.23 10.73 -14.66
CA GLU A 117 1.44 9.54 -15.51
C GLU A 117 2.81 9.58 -16.22
N ASP A 118 3.36 10.77 -16.45
CA ASP A 118 4.64 10.98 -17.12
C ASP A 118 5.83 11.04 -16.13
N SER A 119 5.58 10.90 -14.83
CA SER A 119 6.63 10.96 -13.82
C SER A 119 7.59 9.77 -13.88
N ALA A 120 8.83 10.00 -13.49
CA ALA A 120 9.84 8.94 -13.36
C ALA A 120 9.44 7.91 -12.29
N GLU A 121 8.77 8.37 -11.25
CA GLU A 121 8.25 7.57 -10.15
C GLU A 121 7.14 6.62 -10.63
N ARG A 122 6.23 7.10 -11.48
CA ARG A 122 5.21 6.24 -12.10
C ARG A 122 5.84 5.18 -13.00
N ALA A 123 6.84 5.55 -13.78
CA ALA A 123 7.58 4.61 -14.61
C ALA A 123 8.32 3.55 -13.77
N GLU A 124 8.81 3.92 -12.58
CA GLU A 124 9.46 2.99 -11.66
C GLU A 124 8.48 1.95 -11.13
N LEU A 125 7.26 2.35 -10.70
CA LEU A 125 6.19 1.42 -10.31
C LEU A 125 5.86 0.42 -11.43
N THR A 126 5.70 0.92 -12.64
CA THR A 126 5.41 0.07 -13.81
C THR A 126 6.52 -0.97 -14.05
N ARG A 127 7.79 -0.56 -13.98
CA ARG A 127 8.94 -1.49 -14.09
C ARG A 127 8.95 -2.52 -12.97
N ALA A 128 8.49 -2.17 -11.78
CA ALA A 128 8.37 -3.09 -10.65
C ALA A 128 7.14 -4.01 -10.74
N GLY A 129 6.32 -3.88 -11.78
CA GLY A 129 5.08 -4.66 -11.93
C GLY A 129 4.00 -4.27 -10.92
N ILE A 130 3.99 -3.02 -10.49
CA ILE A 130 3.04 -2.47 -9.54
C ILE A 130 2.12 -1.50 -10.26
N GLU A 131 0.82 -1.70 -10.12
CA GLU A 131 -0.22 -0.87 -10.71
C GLU A 131 -0.67 0.20 -9.72
N LEU A 132 -1.20 1.30 -10.26
CA LEU A 132 -1.89 2.33 -9.49
C LEU A 132 -3.39 2.23 -9.72
N ALA A 133 -4.15 2.15 -8.64
CA ALA A 133 -5.62 2.13 -8.73
C ALA A 133 -6.17 3.48 -9.22
N PHE A 134 -7.31 3.42 -9.87
CA PHE A 134 -8.12 4.56 -10.28
C PHE A 134 -9.60 4.28 -10.00
N ASP A 135 -10.39 5.33 -9.89
CA ASP A 135 -11.82 5.22 -9.62
C ASP A 135 -12.53 4.46 -10.75
N GLY A 136 -13.24 3.40 -10.38
CA GLY A 136 -13.89 2.50 -11.33
C GLY A 136 -13.02 1.37 -11.85
N MET A 137 -11.79 1.19 -11.37
CA MET A 137 -10.94 0.06 -11.70
C MET A 137 -11.60 -1.26 -11.27
N LEU A 138 -11.70 -2.21 -12.20
CA LEU A 138 -12.19 -3.54 -11.90
C LEU A 138 -11.03 -4.44 -11.46
N ILE A 139 -11.21 -5.08 -10.32
CA ILE A 139 -10.30 -6.12 -9.82
C ILE A 139 -10.94 -7.46 -10.19
N ASN A 140 -10.67 -7.92 -11.37
CA ASN A 140 -11.16 -9.18 -11.89
C ASN A 140 -10.00 -10.11 -12.32
N ASP A 141 -10.34 -11.37 -12.52
CA ASP A 141 -9.44 -12.47 -12.80
C ASP A 141 -8.80 -12.35 -14.16
N GLY A 142 -7.57 -11.87 -14.20
CA GLY A 142 -6.61 -12.32 -15.21
C GLY A 142 -6.92 -12.09 -16.68
N GLU A 143 -7.90 -11.31 -17.10
CA GLU A 143 -7.91 -10.76 -18.44
C GLU A 143 -6.95 -9.58 -18.49
N LYS A 144 -5.73 -9.89 -18.92
CA LYS A 144 -4.79 -8.85 -19.35
C LYS A 144 -5.42 -8.13 -20.55
N GLN A 145 -5.87 -6.91 -20.30
CA GLN A 145 -6.14 -5.98 -21.40
C GLN A 145 -4.83 -5.53 -22.01
#